data_e81078197cf26713eef67972ab585f8d
#
_entry.id   e81078197cf26713eef67972ab585f8d
#
_cell.length_a   1.000
_cell.length_b   1.000
_cell.length_c   1.000
_cell.angle_alpha   90.00
_cell.angle_beta   90.00
_cell.angle_gamma   90.00
#
_symmetry.space_group_name_H-M   'P 1'
#
loop_
_entity.id
_entity.type
_entity.pdbx_description
1 polymer ?
#
loop_
_entity_poly.entity_id
_entity_poly.type
_entity_poly.pdbx_seq_one_letter_code
_entity_poly.pdbx_strand_id
1 'polypeptide(L)'
;MTNSHADTPHAMTYRDARTALRAQTVLDAVKELITETDWANLSVSDVAKRCGLSRQTIYKEFGSRTGLMNAYILRLASTVITEAAAHESSPDVFETFKAGFERYFTTVVADPLVRNVLGESNSRELVVRITTHGEQFIEIAAQNLARIYRERWPEIGNLADTLATGVVRVSLSYLATPPADSTDAAETLAQLFTPYVYWARTQASEI
;
A
#
# COMPACT_ATOMS: atom_id res chain seq x y z
N MET A 1 14.40 29.15 -30.78
CA MET A 1 15.21 27.95 -30.50
C MET A 1 14.88 27.54 -29.09
N THR A 2 13.83 26.77 -28.92
CA THR A 2 13.33 26.26 -27.62
C THR A 2 13.83 24.84 -27.44
N ASN A 3 14.72 24.63 -26.47
CA ASN A 3 15.30 23.36 -26.13
C ASN A 3 14.26 22.57 -25.30
N SER A 4 13.54 21.64 -25.93
CA SER A 4 12.70 20.67 -25.25
C SER A 4 13.59 19.60 -24.65
N HIS A 5 13.84 19.66 -23.34
CA HIS A 5 14.38 18.52 -22.60
C HIS A 5 13.25 17.51 -22.42
N ALA A 6 13.24 16.50 -23.28
CA ALA A 6 12.45 15.29 -23.06
C ALA A 6 13.04 14.59 -21.84
N ASP A 7 12.22 14.49 -20.79
CA ASP A 7 12.50 13.72 -19.57
C ASP A 7 12.52 12.23 -19.95
N THR A 8 13.73 11.71 -20.18
CA THR A 8 13.93 10.29 -20.46
C THR A 8 13.72 9.52 -19.16
N PRO A 9 12.84 8.50 -19.10
CA PRO A 9 12.66 7.70 -17.89
C PRO A 9 14.02 7.13 -17.46
N HIS A 10 14.44 7.45 -16.24
CA HIS A 10 15.71 6.99 -15.66
C HIS A 10 15.73 5.46 -15.68
N ALA A 11 16.54 4.87 -16.55
CA ALA A 11 16.75 3.44 -16.56
C ALA A 11 17.29 3.00 -15.20
N MET A 12 16.61 2.06 -14.55
CA MET A 12 16.99 1.51 -13.26
C MET A 12 18.43 1.00 -13.33
N THR A 13 19.32 1.55 -12.50
CA THR A 13 20.72 1.14 -12.51
C THR A 13 20.88 -0.26 -11.90
N TYR A 14 21.96 -0.96 -12.25
CA TYR A 14 22.30 -2.25 -11.63
C TYR A 14 22.37 -2.17 -10.09
N ARG A 15 22.78 -1.03 -9.55
CA ARG A 15 22.82 -0.75 -8.11
C ARG A 15 21.42 -0.71 -7.53
N ASP A 16 20.47 -0.05 -8.21
CA ASP A 16 19.09 0.08 -7.77
C ASP A 16 18.37 -1.27 -7.81
N ALA A 17 18.56 -2.04 -8.88
CA ALA A 17 18.02 -3.38 -9.02
C ALA A 17 18.52 -4.32 -7.90
N ARG A 18 19.81 -4.24 -7.54
CA ARG A 18 20.37 -5.04 -6.44
C ARG A 18 19.86 -4.60 -5.07
N THR A 19 19.61 -3.32 -4.87
CA THR A 19 19.01 -2.79 -3.64
C THR A 19 17.56 -3.24 -3.53
N ALA A 20 16.77 -3.13 -4.58
CA ALA A 20 15.40 -3.59 -4.62
C ALA A 20 15.28 -5.11 -4.34
N LEU A 21 16.11 -5.93 -4.97
CA LEU A 21 16.12 -7.38 -4.73
C LEU A 21 16.46 -7.72 -3.28
N ARG A 22 17.43 -7.02 -2.69
CA ARG A 22 17.79 -7.21 -1.28
C ARG A 22 16.66 -6.81 -0.34
N ALA A 23 15.99 -5.68 -0.61
CA ALA A 23 14.83 -5.26 0.16
C ALA A 23 13.71 -6.31 0.09
N GLN A 24 13.43 -6.88 -1.08
CA GLN A 24 12.49 -7.98 -1.22
C GLN A 24 12.88 -9.19 -0.36
N THR A 25 14.14 -9.63 -0.43
CA THR A 25 14.63 -10.77 0.38
C THR A 25 14.45 -10.53 1.88
N VAL A 26 14.69 -9.31 2.36
CA VAL A 26 14.49 -8.97 3.78
C VAL A 26 13.01 -9.01 4.15
N LEU A 27 12.15 -8.45 3.31
CA LEU A 27 10.70 -8.43 3.57
C LEU A 27 10.07 -9.82 3.44
N ASP A 28 10.62 -10.71 2.61
CA ASP A 28 10.21 -12.12 2.56
C ASP A 28 10.60 -12.86 3.84
N ALA A 29 11.81 -12.63 4.35
CA ALA A 29 12.23 -13.17 5.64
C ALA A 29 11.34 -12.68 6.80
N VAL A 30 10.90 -11.42 6.77
CA VAL A 30 9.90 -10.91 7.73
C VAL A 30 8.59 -11.69 7.61
N LYS A 31 8.07 -11.86 6.39
CA LYS A 31 6.83 -12.61 6.14
C LYS A 31 6.88 -14.03 6.69
N GLU A 32 7.97 -14.74 6.47
CA GLU A 32 8.16 -16.08 7.02
C GLU A 32 8.18 -16.08 8.56
N LEU A 33 8.99 -15.20 9.15
CA LEU A 33 9.20 -15.17 10.59
C LEU A 33 7.93 -14.78 11.38
N ILE A 34 7.06 -13.92 10.84
CA ILE A 34 5.80 -13.57 11.51
C ILE A 34 4.75 -14.69 11.50
N THR A 35 4.95 -15.74 10.70
CA THR A 35 4.14 -16.97 10.81
C THR A 35 4.62 -17.88 11.94
N GLU A 36 5.89 -17.73 12.36
CA GLU A 36 6.55 -18.54 13.38
C GLU A 36 6.52 -17.87 14.78
N THR A 37 6.48 -16.52 14.80
CA THR A 37 6.53 -15.74 16.06
C THR A 37 5.82 -14.41 15.90
N ASP A 38 5.36 -13.85 17.03
CA ASP A 38 4.74 -12.52 17.04
C ASP A 38 5.74 -11.41 16.73
N TRP A 39 5.25 -10.35 16.10
CA TRP A 39 6.09 -9.17 15.83
C TRP A 39 6.77 -8.62 17.08
N ALA A 40 6.09 -8.64 18.24
CA ALA A 40 6.68 -8.17 19.50
C ALA A 40 8.00 -8.84 19.83
N ASN A 41 8.11 -10.14 19.56
CA ASN A 41 9.27 -10.99 19.84
C ASN A 41 10.28 -11.05 18.69
N LEU A 42 9.90 -10.59 17.49
CA LEU A 42 10.78 -10.61 16.32
C LEU A 42 11.84 -9.51 16.39
N SER A 43 13.11 -9.87 16.35
CA SER A 43 14.21 -8.91 16.32
C SER A 43 14.79 -8.72 14.92
N VAL A 44 15.42 -7.56 14.67
CA VAL A 44 16.18 -7.32 13.42
C VAL A 44 17.32 -8.34 13.27
N SER A 45 17.81 -8.92 14.38
CA SER A 45 18.81 -9.99 14.35
C SER A 45 18.26 -11.28 13.75
N ASP A 46 17.02 -11.64 14.04
CA ASP A 46 16.39 -12.84 13.52
C ASP A 46 16.16 -12.70 12.02
N VAL A 47 15.69 -11.53 11.58
CA VAL A 47 15.54 -11.21 10.15
C VAL A 47 16.88 -11.26 9.43
N ALA A 48 17.93 -10.65 10.00
CA ALA A 48 19.27 -10.66 9.43
C ALA A 48 19.80 -12.09 9.27
N LYS A 49 19.58 -12.93 10.27
CA LYS A 49 19.98 -14.34 10.28
C LYS A 49 19.24 -15.16 9.21
N ARG A 50 17.90 -14.93 9.08
CA ARG A 50 17.05 -15.62 8.10
C ARG A 50 17.46 -15.29 6.66
N CYS A 51 17.75 -14.02 6.34
CA CYS A 51 18.12 -13.61 4.99
C CYS A 51 19.64 -13.60 4.71
N GLY A 52 20.48 -14.04 5.65
CA GLY A 52 21.94 -14.10 5.46
C GLY A 52 22.63 -12.73 5.35
N LEU A 53 22.04 -11.69 5.93
CA LEU A 53 22.56 -10.33 5.91
C LEU A 53 23.06 -9.87 7.29
N SER A 54 23.87 -8.80 7.33
CA SER A 54 24.22 -8.17 8.59
C SER A 54 23.10 -7.27 9.11
N ARG A 55 22.96 -7.16 10.44
CA ARG A 55 22.04 -6.18 11.06
C ARG A 55 22.31 -4.76 10.57
N GLN A 56 23.57 -4.41 10.39
CA GLN A 56 23.97 -3.10 9.89
C GLN A 56 23.41 -2.84 8.48
N THR A 57 23.37 -3.86 7.63
CA THR A 57 22.78 -3.75 6.28
C THR A 57 21.30 -3.45 6.38
N ILE A 58 20.56 -4.15 7.26
CA ILE A 58 19.12 -3.92 7.45
C ILE A 58 18.86 -2.53 8.02
N TYR A 59 19.63 -2.10 9.05
CA TYR A 59 19.48 -0.75 9.59
C TYR A 59 19.82 0.34 8.57
N LYS A 60 20.82 0.11 7.72
CA LYS A 60 21.15 1.07 6.64
C LYS A 60 20.03 1.23 5.63
N GLU A 61 19.27 0.17 5.36
CA GLU A 61 18.23 0.14 4.34
C GLU A 61 16.87 0.60 4.88
N PHE A 62 16.51 0.16 6.07
CA PHE A 62 15.19 0.40 6.66
C PHE A 62 15.21 1.39 7.84
N GLY A 63 16.38 1.86 8.27
CA GLY A 63 16.56 2.82 9.35
C GLY A 63 16.33 2.24 10.74
N SER A 64 15.22 1.58 10.97
CA SER A 64 14.79 1.06 12.27
C SER A 64 13.92 -0.19 12.11
N ARG A 65 13.63 -0.86 13.24
CA ARG A 65 12.63 -1.95 13.28
C ARG A 65 11.24 -1.45 12.85
N THR A 66 10.87 -0.25 13.23
CA THR A 66 9.62 0.40 12.79
C THR A 66 9.66 0.69 11.28
N GLY A 67 10.80 1.16 10.74
CA GLY A 67 10.98 1.37 9.31
C GLY A 67 10.85 0.08 8.50
N LEU A 68 11.38 -1.04 9.02
CA LEU A 68 11.21 -2.37 8.43
C LEU A 68 9.74 -2.79 8.38
N MET A 69 8.98 -2.56 9.47
CA MET A 69 7.54 -2.83 9.52
C MET A 69 6.77 -1.97 8.52
N ASN A 70 7.05 -0.67 8.48
CA ASN A 70 6.39 0.24 7.53
C ASN A 70 6.65 -0.19 6.08
N ALA A 71 7.89 -0.60 5.75
CA ALA A 71 8.23 -1.12 4.43
C ALA A 71 7.47 -2.41 4.10
N TYR A 72 7.26 -3.30 5.08
CA TYR A 72 6.46 -4.51 4.89
C TYR A 72 4.99 -4.19 4.60
N ILE A 73 4.37 -3.31 5.40
CA ILE A 73 2.97 -2.89 5.20
C ILE A 73 2.80 -2.18 3.85
N LEU A 74 3.75 -1.32 3.47
CA LEU A 74 3.73 -0.67 2.16
C LEU A 74 3.84 -1.67 1.01
N ARG A 75 4.64 -2.72 1.16
CA ARG A 75 4.71 -3.82 0.18
C ARG A 75 3.37 -4.55 0.05
N LEU A 76 2.71 -4.87 1.17
CA LEU A 76 1.38 -5.49 1.13
C LEU A 76 0.37 -4.60 0.38
N ALA A 77 0.33 -3.32 0.70
CA ALA A 77 -0.54 -2.37 0.01
C ALA A 77 -0.22 -2.29 -1.49
N SER A 78 1.06 -2.23 -1.85
CA SER A 78 1.50 -2.21 -3.26
C SER A 78 1.12 -3.50 -4.00
N THR A 79 1.19 -4.65 -3.35
CA THR A 79 0.76 -5.93 -3.92
C THR A 79 -0.73 -5.90 -4.27
N VAL A 80 -1.58 -5.48 -3.32
CA VAL A 80 -3.03 -5.34 -3.56
C VAL A 80 -3.32 -4.41 -4.73
N ILE A 81 -2.66 -3.25 -4.74
CA ILE A 81 -2.84 -2.24 -5.80
C ILE A 81 -2.44 -2.82 -7.18
N THR A 82 -1.28 -3.49 -7.25
CA THR A 82 -0.78 -4.06 -8.52
C THR A 82 -1.64 -5.22 -9.01
N GLU A 83 -2.06 -6.10 -8.09
CA GLU A 83 -2.92 -7.23 -8.44
C GLU A 83 -4.32 -6.77 -8.84
N ALA A 84 -4.90 -5.77 -8.18
CA ALA A 84 -6.15 -5.16 -8.59
C ALA A 84 -6.05 -4.62 -10.02
N ALA A 85 -4.98 -3.90 -10.35
CA ALA A 85 -4.76 -3.39 -11.70
C ALA A 85 -4.62 -4.49 -12.76
N ALA A 86 -4.02 -5.64 -12.40
CA ALA A 86 -3.75 -6.74 -13.33
C ALA A 86 -4.98 -7.63 -13.62
N HIS A 87 -5.92 -7.73 -12.69
CA HIS A 87 -7.04 -8.69 -12.79
C HIS A 87 -8.36 -8.06 -13.23
N GLU A 88 -8.47 -6.74 -13.30
CA GLU A 88 -9.74 -6.08 -13.54
C GLU A 88 -9.89 -5.60 -14.98
N SER A 89 -10.55 -6.43 -15.77
CA SER A 89 -11.07 -6.05 -17.10
C SER A 89 -12.50 -5.48 -17.04
N SER A 90 -13.08 -5.30 -15.85
CA SER A 90 -14.44 -4.77 -15.75
C SER A 90 -14.48 -3.28 -16.14
N PRO A 91 -15.31 -2.88 -17.07
CA PRO A 91 -15.54 -1.46 -17.38
C PRO A 91 -16.35 -0.76 -16.26
N ASP A 92 -16.94 -1.53 -15.33
CA ASP A 92 -17.78 -1.03 -14.26
C ASP A 92 -16.92 -0.51 -13.09
N VAL A 93 -17.17 0.75 -12.73
CA VAL A 93 -16.45 1.45 -11.65
C VAL A 93 -16.75 0.83 -10.30
N PHE A 94 -18.00 0.44 -10.06
CA PHE A 94 -18.42 -0.16 -8.80
C PHE A 94 -17.74 -1.52 -8.58
N GLU A 95 -17.77 -2.40 -9.57
CA GLU A 95 -17.12 -3.70 -9.51
C GLU A 95 -15.59 -3.57 -9.33
N THR A 96 -14.99 -2.55 -9.96
CA THR A 96 -13.57 -2.24 -9.77
C THR A 96 -13.24 -1.92 -8.30
N PHE A 97 -14.01 -1.04 -7.67
CA PHE A 97 -13.80 -0.72 -6.26
C PHE A 97 -14.11 -1.91 -5.35
N LYS A 98 -15.22 -2.61 -5.58
CA LYS A 98 -15.62 -3.76 -4.78
C LYS A 98 -14.52 -4.83 -4.76
N ALA A 99 -14.05 -5.26 -5.92
CA ALA A 99 -12.98 -6.24 -6.02
C ALA A 99 -11.66 -5.74 -5.39
N GLY A 100 -11.32 -4.47 -5.57
CA GLY A 100 -10.15 -3.86 -4.93
C GLY A 100 -10.23 -3.88 -3.40
N PHE A 101 -11.39 -3.56 -2.81
CA PHE A 101 -11.58 -3.61 -1.37
C PHE A 101 -11.67 -5.03 -0.82
N GLU A 102 -12.33 -5.97 -1.50
CA GLU A 102 -12.33 -7.40 -1.13
C GLU A 102 -10.89 -7.92 -1.04
N ARG A 103 -10.06 -7.59 -2.03
CA ARG A 103 -8.65 -7.95 -2.03
C ARG A 103 -7.87 -7.26 -0.91
N TYR A 104 -8.14 -5.99 -0.64
CA TYR A 104 -7.55 -5.27 0.48
C TYR A 104 -7.85 -5.99 1.81
N PHE A 105 -9.08 -6.37 2.07
CA PHE A 105 -9.46 -7.05 3.30
C PHE A 105 -8.83 -8.45 3.41
N THR A 106 -8.78 -9.20 2.33
CA THR A 106 -8.22 -10.56 2.32
C THR A 106 -6.69 -10.59 2.36
N THR A 107 -6.02 -9.54 1.87
CA THR A 107 -4.56 -9.51 1.79
C THR A 107 -3.93 -8.68 2.91
N VAL A 108 -4.42 -7.45 3.14
CA VAL A 108 -3.79 -6.52 4.10
C VAL A 108 -4.37 -6.71 5.50
N VAL A 109 -5.68 -6.65 5.63
CA VAL A 109 -6.33 -6.72 6.96
C VAL A 109 -6.20 -8.11 7.57
N ALA A 110 -6.20 -9.16 6.75
CA ALA A 110 -6.02 -10.54 7.20
C ALA A 110 -4.54 -10.94 7.40
N ASP A 111 -3.58 -10.10 7.01
CA ASP A 111 -2.15 -10.42 7.17
C ASP A 111 -1.77 -10.61 8.64
N PRO A 112 -1.01 -11.68 8.97
CA PRO A 112 -0.62 -11.98 10.36
C PRO A 112 0.13 -10.84 11.06
N LEU A 113 1.04 -10.14 10.35
CA LEU A 113 1.72 -8.99 10.94
C LEU A 113 0.75 -7.89 11.30
N VAL A 114 -0.12 -7.54 10.34
CA VAL A 114 -1.12 -6.48 10.53
C VAL A 114 -2.03 -6.84 11.71
N ARG A 115 -2.51 -8.07 11.78
CA ARG A 115 -3.37 -8.56 12.89
C ARG A 115 -2.63 -8.57 14.23
N ASN A 116 -1.39 -9.07 14.28
CA ASN A 116 -0.61 -9.12 15.51
C ASN A 116 -0.27 -7.72 16.03
N VAL A 117 0.11 -6.84 15.12
CA VAL A 117 0.46 -5.46 15.47
C VAL A 117 -0.75 -4.66 15.92
N LEU A 118 -1.94 -4.94 15.39
CA LEU A 118 -3.19 -4.25 15.72
C LEU A 118 -3.98 -4.91 16.84
N GLY A 119 -3.79 -6.23 17.07
CA GLY A 119 -4.55 -7.02 18.04
C GLY A 119 -4.09 -6.91 19.49
N GLU A 120 -2.85 -6.46 19.76
CA GLU A 120 -2.30 -6.35 21.11
C GLU A 120 -2.52 -4.97 21.73
N SER A 121 -2.45 -4.90 23.07
CA SER A 121 -2.67 -3.69 23.87
C SER A 121 -1.75 -2.48 23.53
N ASN A 122 -0.72 -2.72 22.73
CA ASN A 122 0.19 -1.71 22.18
C ASN A 122 -0.26 -1.12 20.81
N SER A 123 -1.34 -1.61 20.25
CA SER A 123 -1.85 -1.22 18.92
C SER A 123 -2.25 0.25 18.83
N ARG A 124 -2.65 0.87 19.94
CA ARG A 124 -2.92 2.32 19.97
C ARG A 124 -1.71 3.14 19.55
N GLU A 125 -0.51 2.76 19.96
CA GLU A 125 0.72 3.49 19.62
C GLU A 125 1.06 3.33 18.14
N LEU A 126 0.80 2.16 17.54
CA LEU A 126 1.03 1.92 16.13
C LEU A 126 -0.01 2.59 15.23
N VAL A 127 -1.28 2.49 15.58
CA VAL A 127 -2.36 3.19 14.86
C VAL A 127 -2.11 4.70 14.91
N VAL A 128 -1.76 5.24 16.09
CA VAL A 128 -1.37 6.63 16.24
C VAL A 128 -0.13 6.95 15.40
N ARG A 129 0.88 6.08 15.34
CA ARG A 129 2.07 6.30 14.51
C ARG A 129 1.77 6.25 13.02
N ILE A 130 0.96 5.30 12.56
CA ILE A 130 0.55 5.22 11.14
C ILE A 130 -0.35 6.40 10.78
N THR A 131 -1.23 6.84 11.67
CA THR A 131 -2.14 7.97 11.41
C THR A 131 -1.52 9.35 11.68
N THR A 132 -0.54 9.45 12.59
CA THR A 132 0.07 10.73 12.97
C THR A 132 1.43 10.98 12.30
N HIS A 133 2.18 9.91 11.97
CA HIS A 133 3.48 9.99 11.29
C HIS A 133 3.45 9.25 9.94
N GLY A 134 2.27 8.83 9.50
CA GLY A 134 2.05 8.09 8.27
C GLY A 134 1.86 8.97 7.04
N GLU A 135 2.10 10.28 7.13
CA GLU A 135 1.93 11.17 5.97
C GLU A 135 2.73 10.67 4.77
N GLN A 136 3.99 10.32 4.97
CA GLN A 136 4.83 9.77 3.90
C GLN A 136 4.31 8.42 3.37
N PHE A 137 3.77 7.55 4.26
CA PHE A 137 3.14 6.29 3.85
C PHE A 137 1.88 6.54 3.02
N ILE A 138 1.02 7.45 3.50
CA ILE A 138 -0.22 7.84 2.80
C ILE A 138 0.11 8.44 1.44
N GLU A 139 1.10 9.31 1.39
CA GLU A 139 1.55 9.95 0.16
C GLU A 139 2.04 8.92 -0.88
N ILE A 140 2.94 8.01 -0.50
CA ILE A 140 3.46 6.96 -1.41
C ILE A 140 2.33 6.03 -1.88
N ALA A 141 1.47 5.58 -0.96
CA ALA A 141 0.36 4.70 -1.31
C ALA A 141 -0.66 5.41 -2.23
N ALA A 142 -0.99 6.67 -1.93
CA ALA A 142 -1.90 7.46 -2.74
C ALA A 142 -1.33 7.77 -4.12
N GLN A 143 -0.05 8.11 -4.25
CA GLN A 143 0.60 8.33 -5.55
C GLN A 143 0.56 7.07 -6.43
N ASN A 144 0.86 5.90 -5.86
CA ASN A 144 0.78 4.63 -6.59
C ASN A 144 -0.65 4.34 -7.07
N LEU A 145 -1.63 4.51 -6.20
CA LEU A 145 -3.04 4.30 -6.52
C LEU A 145 -3.57 5.31 -7.54
N ALA A 146 -3.19 6.59 -7.40
CA ALA A 146 -3.57 7.65 -8.34
C ALA A 146 -3.04 7.38 -9.75
N ARG A 147 -1.83 6.84 -9.88
CA ARG A 147 -1.28 6.44 -11.17
C ARG A 147 -2.18 5.39 -11.84
N ILE A 148 -2.59 4.36 -11.10
CA ILE A 148 -3.49 3.31 -11.61
C ILE A 148 -4.85 3.88 -11.99
N TYR A 149 -5.40 4.77 -11.18
CA TYR A 149 -6.68 5.41 -11.49
C TYR A 149 -6.59 6.28 -12.77
N ARG A 150 -5.48 6.99 -13.01
CA ARG A 150 -5.25 7.73 -14.26
C ARG A 150 -5.10 6.82 -15.47
N GLU A 151 -4.44 5.67 -15.31
CA GLU A 151 -4.32 4.67 -16.38
C GLU A 151 -5.69 4.06 -16.73
N ARG A 152 -6.52 3.82 -15.70
CA ARG A 152 -7.82 3.19 -15.88
C ARG A 152 -8.93 4.16 -16.30
N TRP A 153 -8.91 5.36 -15.78
CA TRP A 153 -9.87 6.43 -16.01
C TRP A 153 -9.14 7.73 -16.38
N PRO A 154 -8.56 7.80 -17.60
CA PRO A 154 -7.77 8.99 -18.01
C PRO A 154 -8.55 10.30 -17.91
N GLU A 155 -9.87 10.22 -18.08
CA GLU A 155 -10.79 11.34 -18.03
C GLU A 155 -10.88 12.04 -16.66
N ILE A 156 -10.54 11.38 -15.56
CA ILE A 156 -10.57 12.04 -14.24
C ILE A 156 -9.32 12.88 -13.93
N GLY A 157 -8.26 12.76 -14.74
CA GLY A 157 -7.07 13.62 -14.67
C GLY A 157 -6.47 13.76 -13.27
N ASN A 158 -6.31 15.01 -12.82
CA ASN A 158 -5.75 15.33 -11.50
C ASN A 158 -6.69 14.97 -10.32
N LEU A 159 -7.97 14.75 -10.57
CA LEU A 159 -8.92 14.31 -9.53
C LEU A 159 -8.61 12.89 -9.03
N ALA A 160 -7.81 12.12 -9.78
CA ALA A 160 -7.28 10.84 -9.33
C ALA A 160 -6.46 10.92 -8.03
N ASP A 161 -5.76 12.02 -7.79
CA ASP A 161 -4.96 12.22 -6.55
C ASP A 161 -5.86 12.36 -5.33
N THR A 162 -6.93 13.15 -5.45
CA THR A 162 -7.91 13.33 -4.38
C THR A 162 -8.63 12.01 -4.08
N LEU A 163 -9.07 11.31 -5.12
CA LEU A 163 -9.72 10.00 -4.99
C LEU A 163 -8.80 9.00 -4.29
N ALA A 164 -7.57 8.84 -4.75
CA ALA A 164 -6.60 7.91 -4.20
C ALA A 164 -6.27 8.23 -2.73
N THR A 165 -6.09 9.51 -2.40
CA THR A 165 -5.86 9.94 -1.02
C THR A 165 -7.05 9.59 -0.12
N GLY A 166 -8.28 9.81 -0.57
CA GLY A 166 -9.50 9.44 0.14
C GLY A 166 -9.58 7.93 0.38
N VAL A 167 -9.37 7.14 -0.67
CA VAL A 167 -9.36 5.67 -0.59
C VAL A 167 -8.32 5.18 0.40
N VAL A 168 -7.07 5.64 0.33
CA VAL A 168 -6.00 5.23 1.25
C VAL A 168 -6.34 5.59 2.69
N ARG A 169 -6.82 6.82 2.96
CA ARG A 169 -7.17 7.25 4.32
C ARG A 169 -8.33 6.44 4.92
N VAL A 170 -9.36 6.17 4.15
CA VAL A 170 -10.49 5.34 4.60
C VAL A 170 -10.03 3.90 4.82
N SER A 171 -9.24 3.33 3.91
CA SER A 171 -8.68 1.99 4.06
C SER A 171 -7.86 1.84 5.35
N LEU A 172 -7.05 2.84 5.71
CA LEU A 172 -6.30 2.84 6.97
C LEU A 172 -7.18 2.79 8.22
N SER A 173 -8.40 3.33 8.18
CA SER A 173 -9.32 3.24 9.31
C SER A 173 -9.76 1.81 9.60
N TYR A 174 -9.87 0.98 8.57
CA TYR A 174 -10.21 -0.44 8.69
C TYR A 174 -9.05 -1.31 9.21
N LEU A 175 -7.82 -0.83 9.17
CA LEU A 175 -6.72 -1.48 9.89
C LEU A 175 -6.90 -1.35 11.40
N ALA A 176 -7.35 -0.19 11.87
CA ALA A 176 -7.57 0.07 13.28
C ALA A 176 -8.83 -0.64 13.83
N THR A 177 -9.85 -0.77 12.99
CA THR A 177 -11.13 -1.39 13.35
C THR A 177 -11.59 -2.27 12.18
N PRO A 178 -11.10 -3.53 12.12
CA PRO A 178 -11.49 -4.45 11.06
C PRO A 178 -13.01 -4.66 11.04
N PRO A 179 -13.63 -4.78 9.85
CA PRO A 179 -15.05 -5.01 9.74
C PRO A 179 -15.42 -6.43 10.19
N ALA A 180 -16.64 -6.61 10.70
CA ALA A 180 -17.18 -7.93 11.04
C ALA A 180 -17.41 -8.78 9.77
N ASP A 181 -17.87 -8.16 8.70
CA ASP A 181 -18.01 -8.73 7.36
C ASP A 181 -17.23 -7.89 6.36
N SER A 182 -16.21 -8.50 5.76
CA SER A 182 -15.35 -7.83 4.79
C SER A 182 -16.00 -7.67 3.41
N THR A 183 -16.97 -8.53 3.07
CA THR A 183 -17.70 -8.43 1.80
C THR A 183 -18.67 -7.26 1.83
N ASP A 184 -19.43 -7.13 2.91
CA ASP A 184 -20.35 -6.01 3.14
C ASP A 184 -19.58 -4.65 3.20
N ALA A 185 -18.45 -4.65 3.89
CA ALA A 185 -17.58 -3.48 3.97
C ALA A 185 -17.00 -3.09 2.60
N ALA A 186 -16.60 -4.06 1.78
CA ALA A 186 -16.09 -3.80 0.43
C ALA A 186 -17.17 -3.21 -0.47
N GLU A 187 -18.40 -3.74 -0.40
CA GLU A 187 -19.54 -3.21 -1.14
C GLU A 187 -19.90 -1.79 -0.69
N THR A 188 -19.94 -1.54 0.62
CA THR A 188 -20.19 -0.20 1.18
C THR A 188 -19.15 0.81 0.71
N LEU A 189 -17.87 0.44 0.70
CA LEU A 189 -16.81 1.33 0.20
C LEU A 189 -16.90 1.55 -1.31
N ALA A 190 -17.27 0.53 -2.08
CA ALA A 190 -17.50 0.69 -3.50
C ALA A 190 -18.65 1.68 -3.77
N GLN A 191 -19.76 1.59 -3.03
CA GLN A 191 -20.87 2.54 -3.10
C GLN A 191 -20.44 3.97 -2.76
N LEU A 192 -19.52 4.13 -1.80
CA LEU A 192 -19.02 5.44 -1.39
C LEU A 192 -18.16 6.11 -2.47
N PHE A 193 -17.26 5.37 -3.12
CA PHE A 193 -16.27 5.95 -4.04
C PHE A 193 -16.73 5.99 -5.50
N THR A 194 -17.64 5.11 -5.91
CA THR A 194 -18.16 5.07 -7.28
C THR A 194 -18.75 6.40 -7.77
N PRO A 195 -19.60 7.10 -7.00
CA PRO A 195 -20.16 8.38 -7.42
C PRO A 195 -19.11 9.46 -7.70
N TYR A 196 -17.97 9.41 -6.96
CA TYR A 196 -16.89 10.37 -7.18
C TYR A 196 -16.28 10.24 -8.58
N VAL A 197 -16.08 9.02 -9.08
CA VAL A 197 -15.54 8.80 -10.43
C VAL A 197 -16.50 9.32 -11.50
N TYR A 198 -17.80 9.04 -11.35
CA TYR A 198 -18.79 9.55 -12.28
C TYR A 198 -18.88 11.08 -12.27
N TRP A 199 -18.86 11.69 -11.08
CA TRP A 199 -18.79 13.15 -10.95
C TRP A 199 -17.50 13.71 -11.58
N ALA A 200 -16.34 13.12 -11.32
CA ALA A 200 -15.07 13.57 -11.86
C ALA A 200 -15.03 13.53 -13.40
N ARG A 201 -15.68 12.54 -14.02
CA ARG A 201 -15.86 12.46 -15.47
C ARG A 201 -16.65 13.64 -16.04
N THR A 202 -17.67 14.13 -15.31
CA THR A 202 -18.42 15.31 -15.77
C THR A 202 -17.60 16.59 -15.75
N GLN A 203 -16.69 16.73 -14.77
CA GLN A 203 -15.82 17.90 -14.68
C GLN A 203 -14.81 18.00 -15.84
N ALA A 204 -14.34 16.85 -16.35
CA ALA A 204 -13.41 16.80 -17.47
C ALA A 204 -14.07 17.18 -18.81
N SER A 205 -15.38 17.08 -18.91
CA SER A 205 -16.14 17.41 -20.14
C SER A 205 -16.46 18.91 -20.26
N GLU A 206 -16.17 19.70 -19.21
CA GLU A 206 -16.44 21.15 -19.16
C GLU A 206 -15.19 22.02 -19.45
N ILE A 207 -14.04 21.40 -19.71
CA ILE A 207 -12.75 22.04 -20.04
C ILE A 207 -12.41 21.78 -21.51
#